data_4b9d433b35361b66c0e182f5a657ad7a
#
_entry.id   4b9d433b35361b66c0e182f5a657ad7a
#
_cell.length_a   1.000
_cell.length_b   1.000
_cell.length_c   1.000
_cell.angle_alpha   90.00
_cell.angle_beta   90.00
_cell.angle_gamma   90.00
#
_symmetry.space_group_name_H-M   'P 1'
#
loop_
_entity.id
_entity.type
_entity.pdbx_description
1 polymer ?
#
loop_
_entity_poly.entity_id
_entity_poly.type
_entity_poly.pdbx_seq_one_letter_code
_entity_poly.pdbx_strand_id
1 'polypeptide(L)'
;LVTLADTLKISKLWIAGMGVLFGTLFLFFGLGANLLCNLVGFLYPAYESFKAIESGNREDNVQWLIYWVVFGCFHIAEIGIEILLSWFPFYYAFKLGFLVYCFLPSTRGAQFVYGNIIKPFLETHQVRFDDAANSINEELYGSVRLLSFLFSLLWAISLDPTYSTLFFFTIKSIS
;
A
#
# COMPACT_ATOMS: atom_id res chain seq x y z
N LEU A 1 5.80 31.99 -16.72
CA LEU A 1 6.68 31.48 -17.80
C LEU A 1 6.97 32.55 -18.84
N VAL A 2 5.95 33.29 -19.35
CA VAL A 2 6.11 34.39 -20.33
C VAL A 2 6.99 35.49 -19.75
N THR A 3 6.72 35.89 -18.51
CA THR A 3 7.45 36.97 -17.83
C THR A 3 8.93 36.64 -17.60
N LEU A 4 9.25 35.38 -17.27
CA LEU A 4 10.62 34.91 -17.09
C LEU A 4 11.40 34.85 -18.42
N ALA A 5 10.75 34.44 -19.51
CA ALA A 5 11.36 34.39 -20.83
C ALA A 5 11.70 35.81 -21.36
N ASP A 6 10.81 36.77 -21.12
CA ASP A 6 11.01 38.17 -21.54
C ASP A 6 12.12 38.84 -20.72
N THR A 7 12.23 38.55 -19.42
CA THR A 7 13.26 39.13 -18.54
C THR A 7 14.66 38.56 -18.84
N LEU A 8 14.75 37.27 -19.20
CA LEU A 8 16.04 36.61 -19.47
C LEU A 8 16.42 36.59 -20.95
N LYS A 9 15.59 37.12 -21.83
CA LYS A 9 15.77 37.04 -23.32
C LYS A 9 15.97 35.60 -23.82
N ILE A 10 15.45 34.62 -23.10
CA ILE A 10 15.57 33.20 -23.42
C ILE A 10 14.28 32.75 -24.09
N SER A 11 14.36 32.00 -25.17
CA SER A 11 13.16 31.49 -25.85
C SER A 11 12.37 30.52 -24.95
N LYS A 12 11.02 30.58 -25.03
CA LYS A 12 10.12 29.70 -24.27
C LYS A 12 10.44 28.23 -24.45
N LEU A 13 10.98 27.85 -25.61
CA LEU A 13 11.41 26.50 -25.94
C LEU A 13 12.60 26.06 -25.09
N TRP A 14 13.55 26.93 -24.78
CA TRP A 14 14.69 26.62 -23.93
C TRP A 14 14.25 26.41 -22.47
N ILE A 15 13.34 27.23 -21.97
CA ILE A 15 12.79 27.07 -20.61
C ILE A 15 12.02 25.74 -20.49
N ALA A 16 11.20 25.40 -21.49
CA ALA A 16 10.50 24.15 -21.55
C ALA A 16 11.48 22.95 -21.66
N GLY A 17 12.49 23.07 -22.52
CA GLY A 17 13.54 22.07 -22.69
C GLY A 17 14.35 21.83 -21.42
N MET A 18 14.74 22.89 -20.71
CA MET A 18 15.41 22.77 -19.40
C MET A 18 14.50 22.14 -18.33
N GLY A 19 13.21 22.48 -18.33
CA GLY A 19 12.23 21.88 -17.43
C GLY A 19 12.09 20.37 -17.67
N VAL A 20 12.01 19.96 -18.93
CA VAL A 20 11.95 18.55 -19.31
C VAL A 20 13.26 17.83 -18.95
N LEU A 21 14.41 18.44 -19.24
CA LEU A 21 15.71 17.87 -18.90
C LEU A 21 15.89 17.71 -17.40
N PHE A 22 15.53 18.75 -16.63
CA PHE A 22 15.60 18.70 -15.17
C PHE A 22 14.64 17.65 -14.59
N GLY A 23 13.41 17.58 -15.10
CA GLY A 23 12.45 16.54 -14.72
C GLY A 23 12.95 15.15 -15.04
N THR A 24 13.56 14.95 -16.21
CA THR A 24 14.14 13.66 -16.60
C THR A 24 15.32 13.29 -15.70
N LEU A 25 16.20 14.23 -15.41
CA LEU A 25 17.33 14.02 -14.49
C LEU A 25 16.84 13.75 -13.06
N PHE A 26 15.83 14.49 -12.61
CA PHE A 26 15.21 14.27 -11.30
C PHE A 26 14.61 12.86 -11.17
N LEU A 27 13.96 12.37 -12.22
CA LEU A 27 13.48 10.99 -12.30
C LEU A 27 14.62 9.97 -12.31
N PHE A 28 15.72 10.26 -13.01
CA PHE A 28 16.87 9.37 -13.12
C PHE A 28 17.69 9.30 -11.82
N PHE A 29 17.88 10.41 -11.13
CA PHE A 29 18.72 10.50 -9.92
C PHE A 29 17.97 10.23 -8.61
N GLY A 30 16.73 9.77 -8.65
CA GLY A 30 16.11 8.98 -7.58
C GLY A 30 15.38 9.73 -6.48
N LEU A 31 15.56 11.03 -6.29
CA LEU A 31 14.90 11.77 -5.18
C LEU A 31 13.37 11.85 -5.30
N GLY A 32 12.84 11.81 -6.51
CA GLY A 32 11.40 11.80 -6.77
C GLY A 32 10.90 10.58 -7.55
N ALA A 33 11.83 9.80 -8.11
CA ALA A 33 11.49 8.67 -8.98
C ALA A 33 10.72 7.58 -8.23
N ASN A 34 11.14 7.26 -7.02
CA ASN A 34 10.44 6.30 -6.18
C ASN A 34 9.03 6.78 -5.84
N LEU A 35 8.88 8.05 -5.43
CA LEU A 35 7.59 8.63 -5.16
C LEU A 35 6.67 8.59 -6.41
N LEU A 36 7.20 8.95 -7.58
CA LEU A 36 6.44 8.94 -8.82
C LEU A 36 6.01 7.53 -9.22
N CYS A 37 6.90 6.55 -9.13
CA CYS A 37 6.57 5.14 -9.38
C CYS A 37 5.46 4.66 -8.46
N ASN A 38 5.55 4.98 -7.16
CA ASN A 38 4.55 4.60 -6.17
C ASN A 38 3.21 5.32 -6.42
N LEU A 39 3.24 6.61 -6.77
CA LEU A 39 2.01 7.35 -7.10
C LEU A 39 1.32 6.77 -8.33
N VAL A 40 2.05 6.51 -9.41
CA VAL A 40 1.48 5.91 -10.63
C VAL A 40 0.96 4.51 -10.35
N GLY A 41 1.74 3.68 -9.64
CA GLY A 41 1.35 2.32 -9.29
C GLY A 41 0.21 2.24 -8.27
N PHE A 42 -0.09 3.32 -7.54
CA PHE A 42 -1.16 3.36 -6.57
C PHE A 42 -2.41 4.08 -7.08
N LEU A 43 -2.27 5.33 -7.57
CA LEU A 43 -3.43 6.18 -7.87
C LEU A 43 -4.31 5.64 -9.00
N TYR A 44 -3.69 5.20 -10.09
CA TYR A 44 -4.45 4.67 -11.22
C TYR A 44 -5.18 3.38 -10.86
N PRO A 45 -4.52 2.34 -10.31
CA PRO A 45 -5.20 1.12 -9.87
C PRO A 45 -6.23 1.36 -8.77
N ALA A 46 -5.99 2.31 -7.84
CA ALA A 46 -6.95 2.65 -6.80
C ALA A 46 -8.25 3.22 -7.40
N TYR A 47 -8.12 4.12 -8.38
CA TYR A 47 -9.29 4.69 -9.07
C TYR A 47 -10.07 3.62 -9.83
N GLU A 48 -9.40 2.77 -10.58
CA GLU A 48 -10.06 1.69 -11.32
C GLU A 48 -10.64 0.62 -10.38
N SER A 49 -9.99 0.34 -9.24
CA SER A 49 -10.55 -0.55 -8.19
C SER A 49 -11.84 0.01 -7.63
N PHE A 50 -11.88 1.32 -7.35
CA PHE A 50 -13.11 1.98 -6.89
C PHE A 50 -14.24 1.82 -7.91
N LYS A 51 -13.96 2.06 -9.17
CA LYS A 51 -14.92 1.89 -10.26
C LYS A 51 -15.40 0.43 -10.42
N ALA A 52 -14.49 -0.54 -10.23
CA ALA A 52 -14.83 -1.95 -10.26
C ALA A 52 -15.80 -2.33 -9.14
N ILE A 53 -15.57 -1.80 -7.92
CA ILE A 53 -16.48 -2.01 -6.78
C ILE A 53 -17.86 -1.44 -7.08
N GLU A 54 -17.95 -0.23 -7.64
CA GLU A 54 -19.23 0.39 -8.00
C GLU A 54 -19.97 -0.37 -9.11
N SER A 55 -19.26 -0.92 -10.07
CA SER A 55 -19.85 -1.69 -11.18
C SER A 55 -20.44 -3.03 -10.74
N GLY A 56 -20.00 -3.56 -9.58
CA GLY A 56 -20.40 -4.87 -9.06
C GLY A 56 -19.91 -6.07 -9.91
N ASN A 57 -19.03 -5.83 -10.89
CA ASN A 57 -18.49 -6.90 -11.73
C ASN A 57 -17.43 -7.69 -10.96
N ARG A 58 -17.72 -8.97 -10.73
CA ARG A 58 -16.85 -9.85 -9.95
C ARG A 58 -15.49 -10.09 -10.61
N GLU A 59 -15.44 -10.14 -11.93
CA GLU A 59 -14.18 -10.40 -12.65
C GLU A 59 -13.21 -9.23 -12.49
N ASP A 60 -13.71 -8.00 -12.62
CA ASP A 60 -12.91 -6.79 -12.44
C ASP A 60 -12.41 -6.65 -10.98
N ASN A 61 -13.27 -6.97 -10.02
CA ASN A 61 -12.89 -6.96 -8.61
C ASN A 61 -11.76 -7.96 -8.31
N VAL A 62 -11.84 -9.17 -8.84
CA VAL A 62 -10.80 -10.19 -8.67
C VAL A 62 -9.50 -9.75 -9.35
N GLN A 63 -9.55 -9.12 -10.51
CA GLN A 63 -8.37 -8.62 -11.20
C GLN A 63 -7.62 -7.57 -10.36
N TRP A 64 -8.34 -6.61 -9.80
CA TRP A 64 -7.73 -5.57 -8.97
C TRP A 64 -7.23 -6.11 -7.63
N LEU A 65 -7.93 -7.09 -7.05
CA LEU A 65 -7.45 -7.77 -5.84
C LEU A 65 -6.12 -8.48 -6.09
N ILE A 66 -6.00 -9.20 -7.20
CA ILE A 66 -4.74 -9.83 -7.62
C ILE A 66 -3.64 -8.79 -7.80
N TYR A 67 -3.96 -7.65 -8.43
CA TYR A 67 -3.00 -6.55 -8.57
C TYR A 67 -2.48 -6.07 -7.21
N TRP A 68 -3.35 -5.84 -6.23
CA TRP A 68 -2.96 -5.38 -4.90
C TRP A 68 -2.08 -6.39 -4.16
N VAL A 69 -2.34 -7.68 -4.31
CA VAL A 69 -1.48 -8.72 -3.74
C VAL A 69 -0.10 -8.69 -4.38
N VAL A 70 -0.01 -8.60 -5.71
CA VAL A 70 1.27 -8.49 -6.45
C VAL A 70 2.02 -7.23 -6.04
N PHE A 71 1.32 -6.09 -5.97
CA PHE A 71 1.87 -4.80 -5.58
C PHE A 71 2.46 -4.84 -4.15
N GLY A 72 1.72 -5.41 -3.19
CA GLY A 72 2.18 -5.58 -1.82
C GLY A 72 3.41 -6.49 -1.71
N CYS A 73 3.39 -7.65 -2.36
CA CYS A 73 4.53 -8.57 -2.41
C CYS A 73 5.76 -7.92 -3.04
N PHE A 74 5.56 -7.15 -4.11
CA PHE A 74 6.65 -6.41 -4.77
C PHE A 74 7.28 -5.38 -3.83
N HIS A 75 6.46 -4.60 -3.09
CA HIS A 75 6.97 -3.62 -2.14
C HIS A 75 7.70 -4.26 -0.96
N ILE A 76 7.23 -5.40 -0.46
CA ILE A 76 7.95 -6.15 0.59
C ILE A 76 9.30 -6.64 0.08
N ALA A 77 9.34 -7.21 -1.13
CA ALA A 77 10.58 -7.64 -1.76
C ALA A 77 11.54 -6.46 -2.02
N GLU A 78 11.00 -5.29 -2.38
CA GLU A 78 11.75 -4.06 -2.64
C GLU A 78 12.54 -3.61 -1.41
N ILE A 79 12.00 -3.71 -0.19
CA ILE A 79 12.70 -3.33 1.06
C ILE A 79 14.04 -4.06 1.19
N GLY A 80 14.10 -5.35 0.80
CA GLY A 80 15.34 -6.12 0.82
C GLY A 80 16.28 -5.81 -0.35
N ILE A 81 15.75 -5.44 -1.48
CA ILE A 81 16.47 -5.25 -2.74
C ILE A 81 16.95 -3.81 -2.93
N GLU A 82 16.28 -2.84 -2.34
CA GLU A 82 16.56 -1.41 -2.49
C GLU A 82 18.01 -1.06 -2.10
N ILE A 83 18.55 -1.72 -1.07
CA ILE A 83 19.95 -1.56 -0.63
C ILE A 83 20.92 -2.01 -1.72
N LEU A 84 20.60 -3.06 -2.46
CA LEU A 84 21.44 -3.62 -3.53
C LEU A 84 21.29 -2.87 -4.85
N LEU A 85 20.08 -2.40 -5.15
CA LEU A 85 19.72 -1.77 -6.43
C LEU A 85 19.80 -0.25 -6.44
N SER A 86 20.00 0.39 -5.28
CA SER A 86 20.17 1.85 -5.19
C SER A 86 21.34 2.37 -6.04
N TRP A 87 22.29 1.50 -6.36
CA TRP A 87 23.42 1.82 -7.21
C TRP A 87 23.11 1.72 -8.71
N PHE A 88 21.94 1.13 -9.10
CA PHE A 88 21.59 0.92 -10.50
C PHE A 88 20.68 2.06 -11.01
N PRO A 89 21.17 2.94 -11.91
CA PRO A 89 20.45 4.16 -12.30
C PRO A 89 19.14 3.89 -13.05
N PHE A 90 18.99 2.71 -13.66
CA PHE A 90 17.79 2.34 -14.42
C PHE A 90 16.73 1.61 -13.58
N TYR A 91 16.97 1.44 -12.30
CA TYR A 91 16.07 0.71 -11.41
C TYR A 91 14.65 1.28 -11.42
N TYR A 92 14.52 2.60 -11.29
CA TYR A 92 13.19 3.24 -11.25
C TYR A 92 12.43 3.14 -12.58
N ALA A 93 13.15 3.16 -13.71
CA ALA A 93 12.53 2.94 -15.02
C ALA A 93 12.01 1.50 -15.15
N PHE A 94 12.78 0.53 -14.66
CA PHE A 94 12.37 -0.88 -14.63
C PHE A 94 11.18 -1.09 -13.67
N LYS A 95 11.22 -0.50 -12.48
CA LYS A 95 10.12 -0.52 -11.50
C LYS A 95 8.84 0.03 -12.10
N LEU A 96 8.90 1.21 -12.73
CA LEU A 96 7.76 1.81 -13.38
C LEU A 96 7.21 0.92 -14.51
N GLY A 97 8.09 0.40 -15.36
CA GLY A 97 7.71 -0.52 -16.45
C GLY A 97 7.04 -1.79 -15.94
N PHE A 98 7.54 -2.36 -14.85
CA PHE A 98 6.94 -3.53 -14.20
C PHE A 98 5.55 -3.22 -13.63
N LEU A 99 5.38 -2.10 -12.92
CA LEU A 99 4.09 -1.68 -12.38
C LEU A 99 3.08 -1.43 -13.50
N VAL A 100 3.49 -0.73 -14.58
CA VAL A 100 2.66 -0.51 -15.76
C VAL A 100 2.24 -1.84 -16.39
N TYR A 101 3.19 -2.76 -16.56
CA TYR A 101 2.90 -4.10 -17.07
C TYR A 101 1.86 -4.85 -16.21
N CYS A 102 1.95 -4.72 -14.88
CA CYS A 102 1.03 -5.39 -13.96
C CYS A 102 -0.40 -4.84 -14.03
N PHE A 103 -0.58 -3.50 -14.13
CA PHE A 103 -1.93 -2.93 -14.11
C PHE A 103 -2.58 -2.82 -15.50
N LEU A 104 -1.82 -2.96 -16.59
CA LEU A 104 -2.37 -2.82 -17.93
C LEU A 104 -3.37 -3.97 -18.23
N PRO A 105 -4.63 -3.68 -18.56
CA PRO A 105 -5.64 -4.72 -18.82
C PRO A 105 -5.30 -5.60 -20.03
N SER A 106 -4.53 -5.05 -20.98
CA SER A 106 -4.11 -5.78 -22.18
C SER A 106 -3.10 -6.89 -21.92
N THR A 107 -2.22 -6.69 -20.93
CA THR A 107 -1.14 -7.65 -20.64
C THR A 107 -1.52 -8.66 -19.56
N ARG A 108 -2.51 -8.31 -18.72
CA ARG A 108 -2.88 -9.10 -17.52
C ARG A 108 -1.66 -9.53 -16.69
N GLY A 109 -0.64 -8.67 -16.64
CA GLY A 109 0.66 -8.95 -16.03
C GLY A 109 0.56 -9.37 -14.56
N ALA A 110 -0.32 -8.74 -13.79
CA ALA A 110 -0.56 -9.11 -12.40
C ALA A 110 -1.07 -10.56 -12.27
N GLN A 111 -1.96 -11.00 -13.15
CA GLN A 111 -2.49 -12.37 -13.13
C GLN A 111 -1.37 -13.39 -13.46
N PHE A 112 -0.50 -13.06 -14.41
CA PHE A 112 0.65 -13.89 -14.75
C PHE A 112 1.64 -14.03 -13.59
N VAL A 113 2.02 -12.93 -12.96
CA VAL A 113 2.92 -12.92 -11.79
C VAL A 113 2.31 -13.66 -10.61
N TYR A 114 1.04 -13.40 -10.33
CA TYR A 114 0.31 -14.10 -9.27
C TYR A 114 0.27 -15.60 -9.50
N GLY A 115 -0.16 -16.05 -10.68
CA GLY A 115 -0.32 -17.48 -10.98
C GLY A 115 0.98 -18.27 -10.99
N ASN A 116 2.07 -17.69 -11.50
CA ASN A 116 3.33 -18.39 -11.65
C ASN A 116 4.31 -18.25 -10.48
N ILE A 117 4.20 -17.17 -9.70
CA ILE A 117 5.17 -16.87 -8.63
C ILE A 117 4.48 -16.88 -7.26
N ILE A 118 3.45 -16.07 -7.08
CA ILE A 118 2.87 -15.84 -5.74
C ILE A 118 2.03 -17.02 -5.31
N LYS A 119 1.18 -17.52 -6.18
CA LYS A 119 0.27 -18.64 -5.86
C LYS A 119 1.02 -19.90 -5.40
N PRO A 120 2.01 -20.44 -6.14
CA PRO A 120 2.74 -21.63 -5.69
C PRO A 120 3.53 -21.38 -4.41
N PHE A 121 4.04 -20.17 -4.20
CA PHE A 121 4.72 -19.81 -2.96
C PHE A 121 3.75 -19.79 -1.77
N LEU A 122 2.57 -19.20 -1.92
CA LEU A 122 1.54 -19.17 -0.87
C LEU A 122 1.01 -20.58 -0.56
N GLU A 123 0.72 -21.39 -1.57
CA GLU A 123 0.23 -22.76 -1.39
C GLU A 123 1.23 -23.62 -0.62
N THR A 124 2.52 -23.46 -0.90
CA THR A 124 3.59 -24.21 -0.21
C THR A 124 3.71 -23.79 1.28
N HIS A 125 3.42 -22.54 1.62
CA HIS A 125 3.61 -21.99 2.95
C HIS A 125 2.30 -21.63 3.65
N GLN A 126 1.15 -22.02 3.12
CA GLN A 126 -0.17 -21.66 3.61
C GLN A 126 -0.34 -21.92 5.09
N VAL A 127 0.03 -23.11 5.58
CA VAL A 127 -0.08 -23.48 7.00
C VAL A 127 0.68 -22.48 7.89
N ARG A 128 1.88 -22.07 7.49
CA ARG A 128 2.69 -21.10 8.26
C ARG A 128 2.07 -19.71 8.30
N PHE A 129 1.46 -19.29 7.20
CA PHE A 129 0.77 -18.00 7.14
C PHE A 129 -0.50 -18.02 7.98
N ASP A 130 -1.26 -19.11 7.95
CA ASP A 130 -2.47 -19.27 8.75
C ASP A 130 -2.13 -19.31 10.25
N ASP A 131 -1.08 -20.02 10.65
CA ASP A 131 -0.59 -20.05 12.02
C ASP A 131 -0.12 -18.67 12.49
N ALA A 132 0.64 -17.96 11.66
CA ALA A 132 1.09 -16.60 11.98
C ALA A 132 -0.08 -15.62 12.09
N ALA A 133 -1.05 -15.69 11.19
CA ALA A 133 -2.24 -14.85 11.22
C ALA A 133 -3.08 -15.12 12.48
N ASN A 134 -3.24 -16.37 12.87
CA ASN A 134 -3.96 -16.76 14.08
C ASN A 134 -3.24 -16.26 15.34
N SER A 135 -1.90 -16.41 15.40
CA SER A 135 -1.10 -15.90 16.52
C SER A 135 -1.22 -14.36 16.67
N ILE A 136 -1.14 -13.63 15.56
CA ILE A 136 -1.32 -12.16 15.56
C ILE A 136 -2.73 -11.79 16.02
N ASN A 137 -3.74 -12.51 15.55
CA ASN A 137 -5.11 -12.27 15.96
C ASN A 137 -5.29 -12.51 17.47
N GLU A 138 -4.77 -13.60 18.02
CA GLU A 138 -4.87 -13.87 19.45
C GLU A 138 -4.17 -12.81 20.30
N GLU A 139 -2.98 -12.34 19.88
CA GLU A 139 -2.28 -11.23 20.57
C GLU A 139 -3.07 -9.92 20.49
N LEU A 140 -3.63 -9.58 19.33
CA LEU A 140 -4.46 -8.39 19.17
C LEU A 140 -5.72 -8.46 20.03
N TYR A 141 -6.43 -9.57 19.99
CA TYR A 141 -7.63 -9.76 20.83
C TYR A 141 -7.28 -9.73 22.33
N GLY A 142 -6.15 -10.30 22.73
CA GLY A 142 -5.63 -10.22 24.09
C GLY A 142 -5.35 -8.79 24.52
N SER A 143 -4.67 -8.03 23.68
CA SER A 143 -4.33 -6.62 23.94
C SER A 143 -5.58 -5.74 24.00
N VAL A 144 -6.52 -5.89 23.07
CA VAL A 144 -7.81 -5.16 23.08
C VAL A 144 -8.62 -5.51 24.31
N ARG A 145 -8.64 -6.77 24.73
CA ARG A 145 -9.35 -7.25 25.93
C ARG A 145 -8.74 -6.65 27.20
N LEU A 146 -7.42 -6.56 27.31
CA LEU A 146 -6.72 -5.91 28.42
C LEU A 146 -7.03 -4.40 28.45
N LEU A 147 -6.97 -3.71 27.31
CA LEU A 147 -7.30 -2.30 27.23
C LEU A 147 -8.76 -2.02 27.59
N SER A 148 -9.69 -2.84 27.15
CA SER A 148 -11.11 -2.71 27.50
C SER A 148 -11.34 -2.98 28.99
N PHE A 149 -10.62 -3.92 29.55
CA PHE A 149 -10.67 -4.22 31.01
C PHE A 149 -10.07 -3.06 31.83
N LEU A 150 -8.92 -2.52 31.43
CA LEU A 150 -8.30 -1.35 32.07
C LEU A 150 -9.18 -0.12 31.97
N PHE A 151 -9.76 0.11 30.81
CA PHE A 151 -10.73 1.20 30.60
C PHE A 151 -11.95 1.05 31.48
N SER A 152 -12.49 -0.17 31.62
CA SER A 152 -13.61 -0.45 32.52
C SER A 152 -13.28 -0.23 33.99
N LEU A 153 -12.06 -0.62 34.40
CA LEU A 153 -11.57 -0.37 35.76
C LEU A 153 -11.41 1.12 36.04
N LEU A 154 -10.79 1.88 35.12
CA LEU A 154 -10.64 3.32 35.24
C LEU A 154 -12.00 4.04 35.28
N TRP A 155 -12.95 3.58 34.46
CA TRP A 155 -14.30 4.09 34.47
C TRP A 155 -15.04 3.79 35.79
N ALA A 156 -14.87 2.59 36.31
CA ALA A 156 -15.47 2.19 37.60
C ALA A 156 -14.88 2.94 38.78
N ILE A 157 -13.59 3.34 38.73
CA ILE A 157 -12.94 4.15 39.75
C ILE A 157 -13.37 5.62 39.64
N SER A 158 -13.65 6.10 38.43
CA SER A 158 -14.05 7.49 38.14
C SER A 158 -15.52 7.78 38.45
N LEU A 159 -16.37 6.76 38.57
CA LEU A 159 -17.77 6.90 38.90
C LEU A 159 -17.98 6.64 40.39
N ASP A 160 -18.81 7.49 41.03
CA ASP A 160 -19.28 7.41 42.40
C ASP A 160 -19.63 5.94 42.82
N PRO A 161 -19.32 5.51 44.05
CA PRO A 161 -19.51 4.14 44.54
C PRO A 161 -20.92 3.56 44.38
N THR A 162 -21.89 4.40 44.13
CA THR A 162 -23.29 3.99 43.85
C THR A 162 -23.49 3.21 42.55
N TYR A 163 -22.61 3.35 41.55
CA TYR A 163 -22.73 2.68 40.26
C TYR A 163 -21.85 1.41 40.14
N SER A 164 -20.94 1.20 41.09
CA SER A 164 -20.04 0.02 41.09
C SER A 164 -20.79 -1.32 41.22
N THR A 165 -21.94 -1.33 41.89
CA THR A 165 -22.77 -2.51 42.07
C THR A 165 -23.48 -2.95 40.78
N LEU A 166 -23.93 -2.03 39.94
CA LEU A 166 -24.53 -2.32 38.64
C LEU A 166 -23.50 -2.87 37.66
N PHE A 167 -22.28 -2.38 37.70
CA PHE A 167 -21.17 -2.82 36.85
C PHE A 167 -20.74 -4.25 37.16
N PHE A 168 -20.62 -4.62 38.43
CA PHE A 168 -20.33 -6.00 38.82
C PHE A 168 -21.41 -6.98 38.39
N PHE A 169 -22.66 -6.57 38.37
CA PHE A 169 -23.77 -7.40 37.90
C PHE A 169 -23.73 -7.64 36.39
N THR A 170 -23.33 -6.64 35.61
CA THR A 170 -23.21 -6.73 34.15
C THR A 170 -22.06 -7.63 33.72
N ILE A 171 -20.90 -7.57 34.39
CA ILE A 171 -19.75 -8.45 34.11
C ILE A 171 -20.09 -9.91 34.42
N LYS A 172 -20.83 -10.17 35.49
CA LYS A 172 -21.22 -11.55 35.86
C LYS A 172 -22.22 -12.17 34.89
N SER A 173 -22.93 -11.35 34.09
CA SER A 173 -23.86 -11.82 33.06
C SER A 173 -23.19 -12.15 31.73
N ILE A 174 -21.91 -11.76 31.54
CA ILE A 174 -21.16 -11.96 30.29
C ILE A 174 -20.11 -13.10 30.44
N SER A 175 -19.84 -13.52 31.67
CA SER A 175 -19.01 -14.70 32.01
C SER A 175 -19.84 -15.97 32.00
#